data_c445bbde45d419e96ec679bf147d0761
#
_entry.id   c445bbde45d419e96ec679bf147d0761
#
_cell.length_a   1.000
_cell.length_b   1.000
_cell.length_c   1.000
_cell.angle_alpha   90.00
_cell.angle_beta   90.00
_cell.angle_gamma   90.00
#
_symmetry.space_group_name_H-M   'P 1'
#
loop_
_entity.id
_entity.type
_entity.pdbx_description
1 polymer ?
#
loop_
_entity_poly.entity_id
_entity_poly.type
_entity_poly.pdbx_seq_one_letter_code
_entity_poly.pdbx_strand_id
1 'polypeptide(L)'
;MDTTTVLTQLGQLIGQDQINTNTDDLYEASADRYKKYAKARKVLDVPLPIAIVYPETAEQVATLLSFCNENAINVIPRAGMTATEGGLENWKDKTIVVDTARLNKILKIDPYNSQATVQAGVPLQQLEDELRKIGFTTGHSPQSKPVAKFGGLVATRSIGQFSTLYGGIEDMVVGLECVFPDGHISRIKNVSRRAGGPDIRHIVIGNEGSLCYITEVTVKIFKFYPDNNQFFGYLIKDVAGGIEILREVMVAGYRPSVARVYSEEDAAQHFGHFYDGKCVLLFMAEGPKPIVDATGAAIEEAVQKFNAHIIETVDPKHIENWFTHLNWSQAHIDAEFAEMREKPSHAGFTTEISADWSSIPVIYDAVMRRIRAEFDLADELTMLGGHSSHSYINGTNMYFVYNYTINCAPEDELLVYHHPIQKIIVEETLKHGGSMCHHHGIGKYRSEWTKDEHGSAFYMLEKLKQAFDPNGIMNHGTIFPVDEINTYIYRSSAKE
;
A
#
# COMPACT_ATOMS: atom_id res chain seq x y z
N MET A 1 6.85 34.39 3.76
CA MET A 1 6.30 34.73 2.43
C MET A 1 4.81 34.48 2.47
N ASP A 2 3.98 35.36 1.92
CA ASP A 2 2.53 35.15 1.81
C ASP A 2 2.18 34.25 0.60
N THR A 3 0.95 33.73 0.56
CA THR A 3 0.47 32.81 -0.46
C THR A 3 0.57 33.38 -1.88
N THR A 4 0.23 34.66 -2.08
CA THR A 4 0.28 35.31 -3.40
C THR A 4 1.70 35.37 -3.94
N THR A 5 2.66 35.69 -3.08
CA THR A 5 4.09 35.69 -3.44
C THR A 5 4.59 34.29 -3.77
N VAL A 6 4.19 33.27 -2.99
CA VAL A 6 4.52 31.85 -3.30
C VAL A 6 4.01 31.47 -4.68
N LEU A 7 2.73 31.70 -4.99
CA LEU A 7 2.13 31.37 -6.28
C LEU A 7 2.80 32.08 -7.45
N THR A 8 3.14 33.37 -7.28
CA THR A 8 3.85 34.13 -8.30
C THR A 8 5.22 33.53 -8.60
N GLN A 9 5.98 33.17 -7.56
CA GLN A 9 7.31 32.59 -7.74
C GLN A 9 7.23 31.17 -8.33
N LEU A 10 6.30 30.33 -7.90
CA LEU A 10 6.07 29.03 -8.50
C LEU A 10 5.80 29.15 -10.00
N GLY A 11 4.94 30.11 -10.42
CA GLY A 11 4.66 30.37 -11.83
C GLY A 11 5.87 30.80 -12.64
N GLN A 12 6.81 31.56 -12.03
CA GLN A 12 8.07 31.93 -12.68
C GLN A 12 9.04 30.75 -12.81
N LEU A 13 9.04 29.82 -11.86
CA LEU A 13 9.95 28.68 -11.82
C LEU A 13 9.58 27.58 -12.82
N ILE A 14 8.29 27.27 -12.98
CA ILE A 14 7.86 26.09 -13.75
C ILE A 14 6.80 26.38 -14.82
N GLY A 15 6.23 27.59 -14.81
CA GLY A 15 5.11 27.96 -15.69
C GLY A 15 3.76 27.97 -14.98
N GLN A 16 2.95 28.98 -15.31
CA GLN A 16 1.64 29.18 -14.66
C GLN A 16 0.63 28.06 -14.99
N ASP A 17 0.74 27.43 -16.16
CA ASP A 17 -0.09 26.33 -16.62
C ASP A 17 0.18 25.00 -15.87
N GLN A 18 1.25 24.95 -15.09
CA GLN A 18 1.59 23.79 -14.24
C GLN A 18 1.10 23.94 -12.80
N ILE A 19 0.33 24.98 -12.48
CA ILE A 19 -0.16 25.27 -11.14
C ILE A 19 -1.68 25.24 -11.12
N ASN A 20 -2.25 24.47 -10.22
CA ASN A 20 -3.69 24.41 -9.97
C ASN A 20 -4.00 24.95 -8.56
N THR A 21 -4.89 25.94 -8.50
CA THR A 21 -5.38 26.57 -7.28
C THR A 21 -6.91 26.46 -7.15
N ASN A 22 -7.55 25.60 -7.93
CA ASN A 22 -8.99 25.35 -7.83
C ASN A 22 -9.30 24.74 -6.45
N THR A 23 -10.23 25.33 -5.73
CA THR A 23 -10.54 24.96 -4.34
C THR A 23 -11.05 23.53 -4.21
N ASP A 24 -11.86 23.05 -5.17
CA ASP A 24 -12.36 21.67 -5.13
C ASP A 24 -11.22 20.67 -5.34
N ASP A 25 -10.29 20.96 -6.26
CA ASP A 25 -9.13 20.11 -6.50
C ASP A 25 -8.16 20.14 -5.30
N LEU A 26 -7.98 21.28 -4.65
CA LEU A 26 -7.19 21.40 -3.43
C LEU A 26 -7.81 20.58 -2.28
N TYR A 27 -9.13 20.62 -2.17
CA TYR A 27 -9.87 19.84 -1.18
C TYR A 27 -9.67 18.33 -1.40
N GLU A 28 -9.82 17.85 -2.65
CA GLU A 28 -9.57 16.46 -2.99
C GLU A 28 -8.10 16.04 -2.75
N ALA A 29 -7.16 16.98 -2.93
CA ALA A 29 -5.74 16.74 -2.72
C ALA A 29 -5.29 16.77 -1.26
N SER A 30 -6.16 17.17 -0.33
CA SER A 30 -5.79 17.38 1.08
C SER A 30 -5.72 16.10 1.91
N ALA A 31 -6.20 14.96 1.37
CA ALA A 31 -6.18 13.67 2.03
C ALA A 31 -6.11 12.51 1.03
N ASP A 32 -5.71 11.34 1.50
CA ASP A 32 -5.64 10.12 0.72
C ASP A 32 -6.99 9.39 0.61
N ARG A 33 -6.94 8.10 0.20
CA ARG A 33 -8.12 7.27 0.02
C ARG A 33 -8.85 6.95 1.34
N TYR A 34 -8.17 6.92 2.48
CA TYR A 34 -8.83 6.65 3.75
C TYR A 34 -9.96 7.65 4.03
N LYS A 35 -9.68 8.96 3.87
CA LYS A 35 -10.65 10.03 4.14
C LYS A 35 -11.75 10.20 3.06
N LYS A 36 -11.95 9.18 2.22
CA LYS A 36 -13.00 9.20 1.16
C LYS A 36 -14.40 9.51 1.70
N TYR A 37 -14.74 9.01 2.91
CA TYR A 37 -16.02 9.31 3.57
C TYR A 37 -16.13 10.78 3.96
N ALA A 38 -15.12 11.32 4.61
CA ALA A 38 -15.09 12.74 4.99
C ALA A 38 -15.13 13.64 3.76
N LYS A 39 -14.41 13.28 2.68
CA LYS A 39 -14.43 14.00 1.40
C LYS A 39 -15.82 13.95 0.74
N ALA A 40 -16.44 12.79 0.64
CA ALA A 40 -17.77 12.63 0.04
C ALA A 40 -18.85 13.47 0.75
N ARG A 41 -18.67 13.71 2.06
CA ARG A 41 -19.59 14.51 2.90
C ARG A 41 -19.18 15.96 3.06
N LYS A 42 -18.02 16.36 2.52
CA LYS A 42 -17.44 17.70 2.63
C LYS A 42 -17.20 18.14 4.10
N VAL A 43 -16.80 17.20 4.94
CA VAL A 43 -16.46 17.42 6.37
C VAL A 43 -14.98 17.17 6.67
N LEU A 44 -14.14 17.20 5.65
CA LEU A 44 -12.69 17.04 5.82
C LEU A 44 -12.12 18.23 6.59
N ASP A 45 -11.54 17.95 7.75
CA ASP A 45 -11.03 18.94 8.69
C ASP A 45 -9.49 18.90 8.73
N VAL A 46 -8.88 19.32 7.63
CA VAL A 46 -7.43 19.50 7.47
C VAL A 46 -7.15 20.76 6.66
N PRO A 47 -5.98 21.40 6.81
CA PRO A 47 -5.62 22.57 6.01
C PRO A 47 -5.63 22.25 4.50
N LEU A 48 -6.09 23.17 3.68
CA LEU A 48 -5.95 23.05 2.23
C LEU A 48 -4.50 23.41 1.82
N PRO A 49 -3.90 22.71 0.86
CA PRO A 49 -2.62 23.12 0.29
C PRO A 49 -2.78 24.44 -0.47
N ILE A 50 -1.69 25.18 -0.62
CA ILE A 50 -1.65 26.46 -1.38
C ILE A 50 -1.91 26.19 -2.87
N ALA A 51 -1.34 25.10 -3.39
CA ALA A 51 -1.45 24.71 -4.80
C ALA A 51 -1.15 23.23 -5.00
N ILE A 52 -1.64 22.70 -6.11
CA ILE A 52 -1.14 21.47 -6.73
C ILE A 52 -0.24 21.87 -7.88
N VAL A 53 0.95 21.31 -7.93
CA VAL A 53 1.99 21.63 -8.92
C VAL A 53 2.32 20.38 -9.73
N TYR A 54 2.42 20.52 -11.07
CA TYR A 54 2.60 19.41 -12.02
C TYR A 54 3.92 19.54 -12.79
N PRO A 55 5.08 19.20 -12.20
CA PRO A 55 6.36 19.25 -12.92
C PRO A 55 6.41 18.21 -14.05
N GLU A 56 7.16 18.53 -15.11
CA GLU A 56 7.33 17.70 -16.30
C GLU A 56 8.71 17.04 -16.39
N THR A 57 9.69 17.54 -15.60
CA THR A 57 11.07 17.05 -15.59
C THR A 57 11.63 16.97 -14.17
N ALA A 58 12.70 16.19 -13.99
CA ALA A 58 13.42 16.11 -12.71
C ALA A 58 14.05 17.46 -12.32
N GLU A 59 14.48 18.26 -13.30
CA GLU A 59 15.05 19.60 -13.07
C GLU A 59 14.00 20.56 -12.54
N GLN A 60 12.76 20.50 -13.02
CA GLN A 60 11.66 21.28 -12.46
C GLN A 60 11.36 20.86 -11.02
N VAL A 61 11.36 19.55 -10.73
CA VAL A 61 11.22 19.05 -9.35
C VAL A 61 12.34 19.56 -8.47
N ALA A 62 13.59 19.53 -8.94
CA ALA A 62 14.76 20.03 -8.21
C ALA A 62 14.61 21.53 -7.87
N THR A 63 14.20 22.33 -8.84
CA THR A 63 13.96 23.78 -8.64
C THR A 63 12.84 24.02 -7.63
N LEU A 64 11.73 23.26 -7.71
CA LEU A 64 10.61 23.36 -6.78
C LEU A 64 11.01 22.98 -5.36
N LEU A 65 11.72 21.85 -5.17
CA LEU A 65 12.13 21.39 -3.84
C LEU A 65 13.11 22.36 -3.20
N SER A 66 14.12 22.88 -3.95
CA SER A 66 15.03 23.91 -3.44
C SER A 66 14.28 25.16 -2.99
N PHE A 67 13.33 25.63 -3.82
CA PHE A 67 12.50 26.80 -3.46
C PHE A 67 11.68 26.55 -2.19
N CYS A 68 11.06 25.36 -2.06
CA CYS A 68 10.29 25.01 -0.88
C CYS A 68 11.17 24.89 0.37
N ASN A 69 12.36 24.33 0.22
CA ASN A 69 13.33 24.18 1.29
C ASN A 69 13.83 25.53 1.83
N GLU A 70 14.15 26.46 0.95
CA GLU A 70 14.57 27.83 1.30
C GLU A 70 13.47 28.64 1.97
N ASN A 71 12.21 28.34 1.69
CA ASN A 71 11.04 29.11 2.16
C ASN A 71 10.18 28.41 3.22
N ALA A 72 10.66 27.28 3.75
CA ALA A 72 9.96 26.46 4.74
C ALA A 72 8.50 26.13 4.31
N ILE A 73 8.35 25.67 3.06
CA ILE A 73 7.08 25.22 2.49
C ILE A 73 7.05 23.71 2.54
N ASN A 74 6.05 23.13 3.20
CA ASN A 74 5.86 21.69 3.24
C ASN A 74 5.48 21.15 1.84
N VAL A 75 6.04 20.00 1.47
CA VAL A 75 5.81 19.35 0.17
C VAL A 75 5.19 17.99 0.41
N ILE A 76 4.03 17.74 -0.20
CA ILE A 76 3.41 16.42 -0.24
C ILE A 76 3.57 15.86 -1.67
N PRO A 77 4.44 14.86 -1.89
CA PRO A 77 4.50 14.13 -3.15
C PRO A 77 3.20 13.35 -3.38
N ARG A 78 2.60 13.47 -4.57
CA ARG A 78 1.36 12.79 -4.93
C ARG A 78 1.50 12.03 -6.24
N ALA A 79 0.95 10.81 -6.27
CA ALA A 79 0.92 9.96 -7.47
C ALA A 79 -0.50 9.40 -7.74
N GLY A 80 -0.79 8.14 -7.40
CA GLY A 80 -2.06 7.47 -7.69
C GLY A 80 -3.16 7.69 -6.65
N MET A 81 -2.89 8.33 -5.52
CA MET A 81 -3.82 8.59 -4.41
C MET A 81 -4.48 7.33 -3.84
N THR A 82 -3.75 6.23 -3.82
CA THR A 82 -4.25 4.92 -3.34
C THR A 82 -3.83 4.60 -1.90
N ALA A 83 -3.05 5.47 -1.25
CA ALA A 83 -2.63 5.33 0.13
C ALA A 83 -3.84 5.40 1.09
N THR A 84 -3.74 4.67 2.22
CA THR A 84 -4.83 4.49 3.19
C THR A 84 -4.46 4.86 4.62
N GLU A 85 -3.20 5.20 4.89
CA GLU A 85 -2.69 5.48 6.24
C GLU A 85 -2.44 6.98 6.50
N GLY A 86 -3.19 7.87 5.82
CA GLY A 86 -3.05 9.32 5.97
C GLY A 86 -1.78 9.89 5.35
N GLY A 87 -1.07 9.11 4.51
CA GLY A 87 0.20 9.54 3.92
C GLY A 87 0.12 10.80 3.04
N LEU A 88 -1.04 11.11 2.48
CA LEU A 88 -1.28 12.32 1.69
C LEU A 88 -2.09 13.39 2.45
N GLU A 89 -2.42 13.16 3.71
CA GLU A 89 -3.18 14.12 4.51
C GLU A 89 -2.33 15.35 4.81
N ASN A 90 -2.90 16.54 4.61
CA ASN A 90 -2.19 17.78 4.85
C ASN A 90 -2.37 18.26 6.31
N TRP A 91 -1.27 18.39 7.06
CA TRP A 91 -1.26 18.85 8.44
C TRP A 91 -0.55 20.20 8.63
N LYS A 92 -0.21 20.89 7.54
CA LYS A 92 0.47 22.20 7.57
C LYS A 92 -0.22 23.22 6.67
N ASP A 93 -0.46 24.42 7.15
CA ASP A 93 -1.07 25.51 6.38
C ASP A 93 -0.25 25.87 5.14
N LYS A 94 1.08 25.87 5.28
CA LYS A 94 1.99 26.26 4.21
C LYS A 94 2.52 25.05 3.45
N THR A 95 1.64 24.45 2.65
CA THR A 95 1.91 23.22 1.91
C THR A 95 1.65 23.38 0.42
N ILE A 96 2.48 22.77 -0.43
CA ILE A 96 2.16 22.47 -1.82
C ILE A 96 2.11 20.95 -2.04
N VAL A 97 1.21 20.53 -2.91
CA VAL A 97 1.16 19.14 -3.41
C VAL A 97 1.91 19.10 -4.74
N VAL A 98 2.93 18.26 -4.85
CA VAL A 98 3.68 18.04 -6.09
C VAL A 98 3.25 16.75 -6.73
N ASP A 99 2.52 16.83 -7.86
CA ASP A 99 1.85 15.71 -8.49
C ASP A 99 2.65 15.16 -9.69
N THR A 100 2.73 13.85 -9.78
CA THR A 100 3.43 13.15 -10.86
C THR A 100 2.69 13.11 -12.19
N ALA A 101 1.50 13.69 -12.33
CA ALA A 101 0.62 13.49 -13.49
C ALA A 101 1.26 13.82 -14.84
N ARG A 102 2.18 14.81 -14.89
CA ARG A 102 2.92 15.18 -16.10
C ARG A 102 4.27 14.43 -16.26
N LEU A 103 4.69 13.65 -15.27
CA LEU A 103 5.80 12.70 -15.36
C LEU A 103 5.27 11.31 -15.76
N ASN A 104 4.72 11.18 -16.96
CA ASN A 104 3.87 10.04 -17.35
C ASN A 104 4.36 9.27 -18.60
N LYS A 105 5.66 9.32 -18.91
CA LYS A 105 6.23 8.66 -20.09
C LYS A 105 6.81 7.30 -19.73
N ILE A 106 6.49 6.27 -20.55
CA ILE A 106 7.26 5.03 -20.62
C ILE A 106 8.53 5.35 -21.42
N LEU A 107 9.68 5.37 -20.76
CA LEU A 107 10.94 5.83 -21.35
C LEU A 107 11.62 4.73 -22.17
N LYS A 108 11.56 3.48 -21.69
CA LYS A 108 12.18 2.33 -22.36
C LYS A 108 11.50 1.04 -21.92
N ILE A 109 11.21 0.15 -22.86
CA ILE A 109 10.95 -1.26 -22.64
C ILE A 109 12.09 -2.05 -23.28
N ASP A 110 12.76 -2.90 -22.49
CA ASP A 110 13.94 -3.67 -22.92
C ASP A 110 13.70 -5.17 -22.63
N PRO A 111 13.05 -5.90 -23.54
CA PRO A 111 12.76 -7.31 -23.36
C PRO A 111 14.01 -8.19 -23.30
N TYR A 112 15.11 -7.77 -23.93
CA TYR A 112 16.37 -8.51 -23.91
C TYR A 112 17.00 -8.52 -22.52
N ASN A 113 16.99 -7.37 -21.84
CA ASN A 113 17.51 -7.22 -20.48
C ASN A 113 16.42 -7.45 -19.40
N SER A 114 15.18 -7.77 -19.81
CA SER A 114 14.03 -7.98 -18.91
C SER A 114 13.80 -6.79 -17.97
N GLN A 115 13.79 -5.57 -18.52
CA GLN A 115 13.61 -4.32 -17.78
C GLN A 115 12.68 -3.35 -18.49
N ALA A 116 11.98 -2.52 -17.74
CA ALA A 116 11.28 -1.35 -18.26
C ALA A 116 11.58 -0.13 -17.37
N THR A 117 11.79 1.03 -18.01
CA THR A 117 12.03 2.32 -17.35
C THR A 117 10.86 3.25 -17.62
N VAL A 118 10.29 3.81 -16.56
CA VAL A 118 9.11 4.66 -16.59
C VAL A 118 9.31 5.89 -15.70
N GLN A 119 8.64 6.99 -16.02
CA GLN A 119 8.50 8.12 -15.11
C GLN A 119 7.51 7.78 -13.98
N ALA A 120 7.66 8.43 -12.84
CA ALA A 120 6.93 8.14 -11.60
C ALA A 120 5.40 8.24 -11.71
N GLY A 121 4.88 9.03 -12.63
CA GLY A 121 3.44 9.23 -12.87
C GLY A 121 2.80 8.23 -13.84
N VAL A 122 3.56 7.28 -14.42
CA VAL A 122 3.00 6.23 -15.28
C VAL A 122 2.10 5.31 -14.44
N PRO A 123 0.83 5.11 -14.83
CA PRO A 123 -0.02 4.09 -14.21
C PRO A 123 0.54 2.68 -14.43
N LEU A 124 0.47 1.83 -13.41
CA LEU A 124 0.94 0.43 -13.51
C LEU A 124 0.21 -0.33 -14.63
N GLN A 125 -1.10 -0.11 -14.78
CA GLN A 125 -1.88 -0.75 -15.84
C GLN A 125 -1.40 -0.35 -17.23
N GLN A 126 -1.00 0.90 -17.44
CA GLN A 126 -0.48 1.37 -18.75
C GLN A 126 0.78 0.60 -19.15
N LEU A 127 1.74 0.42 -18.23
CA LEU A 127 2.93 -0.38 -18.54
C LEU A 127 2.57 -1.85 -18.77
N GLU A 128 1.68 -2.41 -17.95
CA GLU A 128 1.21 -3.79 -18.10
C GLU A 128 0.61 -4.04 -19.49
N ASP A 129 -0.25 -3.12 -19.97
CA ASP A 129 -0.90 -3.23 -21.28
C ASP A 129 0.13 -3.21 -22.43
N GLU A 130 1.17 -2.38 -22.34
CA GLU A 130 2.25 -2.37 -23.33
C GLU A 130 3.09 -3.67 -23.28
N LEU A 131 3.38 -4.18 -22.11
CA LEU A 131 4.13 -5.42 -21.92
C LEU A 131 3.37 -6.65 -22.44
N ARG A 132 2.05 -6.72 -22.22
CA ARG A 132 1.20 -7.82 -22.69
C ARG A 132 1.25 -7.96 -24.22
N LYS A 133 1.35 -6.89 -24.97
CA LYS A 133 1.46 -6.90 -26.46
C LYS A 133 2.68 -7.65 -26.94
N ILE A 134 3.72 -7.75 -26.11
CA ILE A 134 5.01 -8.40 -26.47
C ILE A 134 5.27 -9.66 -25.65
N GLY A 135 4.24 -10.20 -24.95
CA GLY A 135 4.33 -11.44 -24.17
C GLY A 135 5.09 -11.30 -22.86
N PHE A 136 5.04 -10.12 -22.25
CA PHE A 136 5.62 -9.84 -20.93
C PHE A 136 4.58 -9.35 -19.93
N THR A 137 4.94 -9.29 -18.66
CA THR A 137 4.16 -8.76 -17.55
C THR A 137 5.07 -8.04 -16.57
N THR A 138 4.50 -7.12 -15.81
CA THR A 138 5.17 -6.53 -14.64
C THR A 138 5.29 -7.54 -13.50
N GLY A 139 4.41 -8.55 -13.43
CA GLY A 139 4.27 -9.44 -12.27
C GLY A 139 3.71 -8.75 -11.02
N HIS A 140 3.51 -7.44 -11.06
CA HIS A 140 3.02 -6.64 -9.94
C HIS A 140 1.54 -6.30 -10.15
N SER A 141 0.67 -6.72 -9.23
CA SER A 141 -0.77 -6.54 -9.38
C SER A 141 -1.46 -6.25 -8.04
N PRO A 142 -1.24 -5.09 -7.41
CA PRO A 142 -2.09 -4.65 -6.31
C PRO A 142 -3.54 -4.46 -6.79
N GLN A 143 -4.51 -4.51 -5.89
CA GLN A 143 -5.92 -4.25 -6.26
C GLN A 143 -6.08 -2.89 -6.95
N SER A 144 -5.30 -1.90 -6.53
CA SER A 144 -5.27 -0.54 -7.09
C SER A 144 -4.55 -0.41 -8.44
N LYS A 145 -4.10 -1.52 -9.07
CA LYS A 145 -3.32 -1.54 -10.32
C LYS A 145 -3.82 -0.54 -11.40
N PRO A 146 -5.12 -0.38 -11.65
CA PRO A 146 -5.60 0.54 -12.69
C PRO A 146 -5.27 2.01 -12.45
N VAL A 147 -5.15 2.43 -11.18
CA VAL A 147 -4.95 3.83 -10.78
C VAL A 147 -3.61 4.09 -10.08
N ALA A 148 -2.98 3.06 -9.54
CA ALA A 148 -1.67 3.18 -8.88
C ALA A 148 -0.58 3.57 -9.88
N LYS A 149 0.33 4.47 -9.47
CA LYS A 149 1.43 4.99 -10.29
C LYS A 149 2.78 4.59 -9.69
N PHE A 150 3.79 4.42 -10.54
CA PHE A 150 5.09 3.85 -10.14
C PHE A 150 5.78 4.58 -9.00
N GLY A 151 5.75 5.92 -8.97
CA GLY A 151 6.34 6.69 -7.85
C GLY A 151 5.71 6.35 -6.51
N GLY A 152 4.38 6.25 -6.45
CA GLY A 152 3.65 5.87 -5.26
C GLY A 152 3.91 4.42 -4.85
N LEU A 153 3.88 3.48 -5.81
CA LEU A 153 4.17 2.07 -5.55
C LEU A 153 5.54 1.87 -4.88
N VAL A 154 6.56 2.56 -5.40
CA VAL A 154 7.93 2.50 -4.84
C VAL A 154 8.00 3.20 -3.48
N ALA A 155 7.38 4.37 -3.35
CA ALA A 155 7.40 5.15 -2.11
C ALA A 155 6.72 4.42 -0.93
N THR A 156 5.74 3.55 -1.18
CA THR A 156 5.02 2.80 -0.13
C THR A 156 5.44 1.33 -0.01
N ARG A 157 6.47 0.87 -0.73
CA ARG A 157 6.85 -0.56 -0.79
C ARG A 157 5.67 -1.47 -1.16
N SER A 158 4.93 -1.07 -2.18
CA SER A 158 3.71 -1.76 -2.61
C SER A 158 3.92 -3.25 -2.86
N ILE A 159 2.94 -4.05 -2.43
CA ILE A 159 2.87 -5.48 -2.71
C ILE A 159 1.72 -5.76 -3.68
N GLY A 160 1.97 -6.64 -4.64
CA GLY A 160 0.97 -7.16 -5.57
C GLY A 160 0.51 -8.55 -5.18
N GLN A 161 -0.65 -8.95 -5.69
CA GLN A 161 -1.29 -10.24 -5.40
C GLN A 161 -0.45 -11.46 -5.81
N PHE A 162 0.51 -11.26 -6.74
CA PHE A 162 1.44 -12.27 -7.22
C PHE A 162 2.79 -12.25 -6.50
N SER A 163 2.87 -11.56 -5.35
CA SER A 163 4.14 -11.34 -4.63
C SER A 163 4.81 -12.62 -4.15
N THR A 164 4.04 -13.69 -3.91
CA THR A 164 4.60 -15.00 -3.54
C THR A 164 5.53 -15.54 -4.62
N LEU A 165 5.24 -15.27 -5.91
CA LEU A 165 6.08 -15.65 -7.04
C LEU A 165 7.10 -14.56 -7.42
N TYR A 166 6.64 -13.31 -7.58
CA TYR A 166 7.44 -12.24 -8.17
C TYR A 166 8.12 -11.31 -7.16
N GLY A 167 7.73 -11.39 -5.89
CA GLY A 167 8.19 -10.48 -4.84
C GLY A 167 7.39 -9.18 -4.77
N GLY A 168 7.81 -8.26 -3.90
CA GLY A 168 7.30 -6.90 -3.79
C GLY A 168 7.95 -5.96 -4.80
N ILE A 169 7.50 -4.69 -4.80
CA ILE A 169 8.10 -3.67 -5.67
C ILE A 169 9.60 -3.49 -5.39
N GLU A 170 10.04 -3.66 -4.16
CA GLU A 170 11.44 -3.60 -3.73
C GLU A 170 12.32 -4.67 -4.37
N ASP A 171 11.76 -5.85 -4.67
CA ASP A 171 12.44 -6.93 -5.37
C ASP A 171 12.51 -6.68 -6.88
N MET A 172 11.58 -5.89 -7.40
CA MET A 172 11.45 -5.59 -8.83
C MET A 172 12.29 -4.39 -9.25
N VAL A 173 12.42 -3.35 -8.40
CA VAL A 173 13.16 -2.13 -8.71
C VAL A 173 14.65 -2.43 -8.87
N VAL A 174 15.20 -2.16 -10.06
CA VAL A 174 16.63 -2.31 -10.36
C VAL A 174 17.39 -0.99 -10.33
N GLY A 175 16.71 0.12 -10.59
CA GLY A 175 17.26 1.47 -10.53
C GLY A 175 16.16 2.51 -10.41
N LEU A 176 16.51 3.72 -10.03
CA LEU A 176 15.58 4.83 -9.87
C LEU A 176 16.29 6.18 -9.93
N GLU A 177 15.52 7.23 -10.18
CA GLU A 177 15.93 8.62 -10.03
C GLU A 177 15.04 9.29 -9.00
N CYS A 178 15.63 10.09 -8.12
CA CYS A 178 14.91 10.88 -7.14
C CYS A 178 15.57 12.24 -6.93
N VAL A 179 14.80 13.17 -6.38
CA VAL A 179 15.23 14.54 -6.07
C VAL A 179 15.09 14.78 -4.57
N PHE A 180 16.15 15.28 -3.95
CA PHE A 180 16.18 15.65 -2.54
C PHE A 180 15.79 17.11 -2.32
N PRO A 181 15.43 17.53 -1.08
CA PRO A 181 14.98 18.88 -0.76
C PRO A 181 15.97 20.00 -1.12
N ASP A 182 17.26 19.70 -1.17
CA ASP A 182 18.31 20.65 -1.59
C ASP A 182 18.39 20.83 -3.13
N GLY A 183 17.51 20.16 -3.89
CA GLY A 183 17.50 20.16 -5.35
C GLY A 183 18.47 19.15 -5.98
N HIS A 184 19.16 18.32 -5.18
CA HIS A 184 20.09 17.33 -5.73
C HIS A 184 19.32 16.18 -6.42
N ILE A 185 19.61 15.96 -7.72
CA ILE A 185 19.08 14.84 -8.49
C ILE A 185 20.03 13.65 -8.35
N SER A 186 19.55 12.56 -7.77
CA SER A 186 20.29 11.31 -7.63
C SER A 186 19.77 10.24 -8.57
N ARG A 187 20.68 9.61 -9.34
CA ARG A 187 20.34 8.52 -10.24
C ARG A 187 21.06 7.23 -9.83
N ILE A 188 20.30 6.21 -9.51
CA ILE A 188 20.80 4.88 -9.13
C ILE A 188 20.78 3.97 -10.36
N LYS A 189 21.96 3.44 -10.74
CA LYS A 189 22.17 2.66 -11.97
C LYS A 189 21.27 1.42 -12.07
N ASN A 190 20.78 1.16 -13.30
CA ASN A 190 19.98 0.00 -13.65
C ASN A 190 20.89 -1.22 -13.91
N VAL A 191 21.28 -1.92 -12.87
CA VAL A 191 22.12 -3.12 -12.99
C VAL A 191 21.49 -4.26 -12.19
N SER A 192 21.69 -5.49 -12.66
CA SER A 192 21.10 -6.69 -12.03
C SER A 192 21.57 -6.92 -10.58
N ARG A 193 22.82 -6.56 -10.29
CA ARG A 193 23.45 -6.65 -8.95
C ARG A 193 24.63 -5.71 -8.83
N ARG A 194 24.80 -5.16 -7.63
CA ARG A 194 26.01 -4.39 -7.31
C ARG A 194 26.47 -4.72 -5.89
N ALA A 195 27.77 -4.65 -5.66
CA ALA A 195 28.42 -4.80 -4.36
C ALA A 195 29.32 -3.57 -4.03
N GLY A 196 28.89 -2.39 -4.50
CA GLY A 196 29.59 -1.11 -4.32
C GLY A 196 29.10 -0.37 -3.07
N GLY A 197 29.10 -1.01 -1.90
CA GLY A 197 28.58 -0.49 -0.64
C GLY A 197 27.14 -0.92 -0.33
N PRO A 198 26.49 -0.30 0.67
CA PRO A 198 25.09 -0.57 1.02
C PRO A 198 24.16 -0.35 -0.17
N ASP A 199 23.02 -1.05 -0.17
CA ASP A 199 22.01 -0.88 -1.22
C ASP A 199 21.20 0.39 -0.98
N ILE A 200 21.63 1.48 -1.59
CA ILE A 200 21.01 2.80 -1.45
C ILE A 200 19.62 2.92 -2.08
N ARG A 201 19.16 1.93 -2.88
CA ARG A 201 17.77 1.90 -3.35
C ARG A 201 16.80 1.85 -2.18
N HIS A 202 17.14 1.10 -1.14
CA HIS A 202 16.29 0.93 0.05
C HIS A 202 16.23 2.16 0.97
N ILE A 203 17.01 3.21 0.70
CA ILE A 203 16.80 4.52 1.32
C ILE A 203 15.59 5.22 0.70
N VAL A 204 15.39 5.02 -0.60
CA VAL A 204 14.31 5.66 -1.37
C VAL A 204 13.04 4.82 -1.38
N ILE A 205 13.17 3.48 -1.52
CA ILE A 205 12.04 2.55 -1.51
C ILE A 205 11.41 2.53 -0.11
N GLY A 206 10.14 2.91 0.01
CA GLY A 206 9.43 2.97 1.28
C GLY A 206 9.57 4.29 2.03
N ASN A 207 10.11 5.35 1.39
CA ASN A 207 10.26 6.65 2.04
C ASN A 207 8.94 7.44 2.20
N GLU A 208 7.86 7.02 1.57
CA GLU A 208 6.52 7.65 1.60
C GLU A 208 6.53 9.18 1.35
N GLY A 209 7.50 9.64 0.55
CA GLY A 209 7.71 11.06 0.28
C GLY A 209 8.32 11.85 1.44
N SER A 210 8.78 11.20 2.51
CA SER A 210 9.35 11.86 3.69
C SER A 210 10.83 12.24 3.55
N LEU A 211 11.54 11.71 2.53
CA LEU A 211 12.96 11.99 2.31
C LEU A 211 13.23 12.64 0.95
N CYS A 212 12.53 12.23 -0.09
CA CYS A 212 12.77 12.67 -1.46
C CYS A 212 11.53 12.51 -2.34
N TYR A 213 11.60 13.06 -3.56
CA TYR A 213 10.61 12.90 -4.62
C TYR A 213 11.13 11.96 -5.72
N ILE A 214 10.41 10.88 -6.02
CA ILE A 214 10.79 9.91 -7.06
C ILE A 214 10.33 10.45 -8.43
N THR A 215 11.22 10.46 -9.41
CA THR A 215 10.93 10.96 -10.77
C THR A 215 10.96 9.86 -11.83
N GLU A 216 11.83 8.84 -11.69
CA GLU A 216 11.97 7.73 -12.62
C GLU A 216 12.22 6.41 -11.91
N VAL A 217 11.66 5.33 -12.44
CA VAL A 217 11.80 3.97 -11.89
C VAL A 217 12.12 3.00 -13.02
N THR A 218 13.11 2.12 -12.81
CA THR A 218 13.35 0.96 -13.66
C THR A 218 13.01 -0.31 -12.90
N VAL A 219 12.13 -1.13 -13.48
CA VAL A 219 11.66 -2.40 -12.90
C VAL A 219 12.02 -3.58 -13.78
N LYS A 220 12.16 -4.77 -13.17
CA LYS A 220 12.17 -6.05 -13.89
C LYS A 220 10.83 -6.27 -14.58
N ILE A 221 10.85 -6.97 -15.71
CA ILE A 221 9.67 -7.48 -16.38
C ILE A 221 9.85 -8.99 -16.62
N PHE A 222 8.75 -9.73 -16.67
CA PHE A 222 8.75 -11.18 -16.70
C PHE A 222 8.03 -11.69 -17.96
N LYS A 223 8.36 -12.91 -18.41
CA LYS A 223 7.59 -13.60 -19.45
C LYS A 223 6.19 -13.91 -18.94
N PHE A 224 5.21 -13.74 -19.79
CA PHE A 224 3.81 -13.99 -19.49
C PHE A 224 3.33 -15.31 -20.14
N TYR A 225 2.69 -16.20 -19.33
CA TYR A 225 2.24 -17.52 -19.73
C TYR A 225 0.77 -17.76 -19.34
N PRO A 226 -0.20 -17.03 -19.91
CA PRO A 226 -1.60 -17.04 -19.45
C PRO A 226 -2.28 -18.42 -19.59
N ASP A 227 -1.86 -19.23 -20.57
CA ASP A 227 -2.50 -20.51 -20.87
C ASP A 227 -2.08 -21.66 -19.93
N ASN A 228 -1.11 -21.40 -19.06
CA ASN A 228 -0.57 -22.44 -18.16
C ASN A 228 -1.14 -22.39 -16.74
N ASN A 229 -2.00 -21.40 -16.44
CA ASN A 229 -2.48 -21.17 -15.08
C ASN A 229 -3.28 -22.36 -14.54
N GLN A 230 -3.01 -22.73 -13.27
CA GLN A 230 -3.78 -23.72 -12.53
C GLN A 230 -4.30 -23.10 -11.23
N PHE A 231 -5.56 -23.40 -10.91
CA PHE A 231 -6.25 -22.86 -9.73
C PHE A 231 -6.63 -23.99 -8.78
N PHE A 232 -6.50 -23.73 -7.47
CA PHE A 232 -6.82 -24.68 -6.41
C PHE A 232 -7.63 -23.97 -5.33
N GLY A 233 -8.68 -24.61 -4.83
CA GLY A 233 -9.52 -24.07 -3.76
C GLY A 233 -9.99 -25.15 -2.81
N TYR A 234 -10.05 -24.79 -1.53
CA TYR A 234 -10.45 -25.71 -0.46
C TYR A 234 -11.25 -24.96 0.60
N LEU A 235 -12.34 -25.57 1.06
CA LEU A 235 -12.98 -25.20 2.31
C LEU A 235 -12.23 -25.88 3.45
N ILE A 236 -11.87 -25.12 4.47
CA ILE A 236 -11.04 -25.57 5.59
C ILE A 236 -11.68 -25.23 6.93
N LYS A 237 -11.25 -25.92 7.99
CA LYS A 237 -11.82 -25.79 9.35
C LYS A 237 -11.52 -24.44 10.01
N ASP A 238 -10.29 -23.97 9.85
CA ASP A 238 -9.81 -22.78 10.55
C ASP A 238 -8.62 -22.14 9.82
N VAL A 239 -8.33 -20.88 10.16
CA VAL A 239 -7.21 -20.12 9.60
C VAL A 239 -5.87 -20.78 9.92
N ALA A 240 -5.69 -21.32 11.14
CA ALA A 240 -4.43 -21.91 11.58
C ALA A 240 -4.03 -23.11 10.70
N GLY A 241 -4.98 -24.00 10.39
CA GLY A 241 -4.76 -25.11 9.47
C GLY A 241 -4.41 -24.65 8.06
N GLY A 242 -5.03 -23.57 7.59
CA GLY A 242 -4.67 -22.95 6.32
C GLY A 242 -3.24 -22.39 6.31
N ILE A 243 -2.82 -21.75 7.37
CA ILE A 243 -1.44 -21.24 7.54
C ILE A 243 -0.41 -22.37 7.52
N GLU A 244 -0.69 -23.53 8.15
CA GLU A 244 0.20 -24.69 8.10
C GLU A 244 0.36 -25.24 6.67
N ILE A 245 -0.70 -25.28 5.88
CA ILE A 245 -0.65 -25.72 4.48
C ILE A 245 0.14 -24.71 3.62
N LEU A 246 -0.12 -23.40 3.78
CA LEU A 246 0.66 -22.35 3.11
C LEU A 246 2.15 -22.50 3.42
N ARG A 247 2.49 -22.63 4.70
CA ARG A 247 3.86 -22.81 5.17
C ARG A 247 4.53 -24.02 4.52
N GLU A 248 3.85 -25.17 4.47
CA GLU A 248 4.42 -26.40 3.88
C GLU A 248 4.84 -26.19 2.44
N VAL A 249 3.98 -25.58 1.61
CA VAL A 249 4.26 -25.27 0.20
C VAL A 249 5.46 -24.32 0.08
N MET A 250 5.46 -23.26 0.90
CA MET A 250 6.49 -22.22 0.83
C MET A 250 7.87 -22.69 1.29
N VAL A 251 7.92 -23.47 2.39
CA VAL A 251 9.19 -23.98 2.96
C VAL A 251 9.79 -25.06 2.05
N ALA A 252 8.96 -25.83 1.34
CA ALA A 252 9.41 -26.78 0.33
C ALA A 252 10.05 -26.09 -0.91
N GLY A 253 9.95 -24.75 -1.02
CA GLY A 253 10.58 -23.96 -2.07
C GLY A 253 9.71 -23.69 -3.29
N TYR A 254 8.46 -24.14 -3.28
CA TYR A 254 7.50 -23.84 -4.33
C TYR A 254 6.93 -22.43 -4.17
N ARG A 255 6.58 -21.80 -5.28
CA ARG A 255 6.08 -20.41 -5.30
C ARG A 255 4.82 -20.30 -6.16
N PRO A 256 3.65 -20.66 -5.64
CA PRO A 256 2.41 -20.32 -6.31
C PRO A 256 2.32 -18.79 -6.44
N SER A 257 1.78 -18.28 -7.53
CA SER A 257 1.66 -16.83 -7.71
C SER A 257 0.65 -16.22 -6.73
N VAL A 258 -0.39 -16.97 -6.41
CA VAL A 258 -1.37 -16.63 -5.36
C VAL A 258 -1.37 -17.75 -4.32
N ALA A 259 -1.33 -17.41 -3.05
CA ALA A 259 -1.44 -18.30 -1.91
C ALA A 259 -2.16 -17.56 -0.78
N ARG A 260 -3.42 -17.96 -0.49
CA ARG A 260 -4.30 -17.20 0.41
C ARG A 260 -5.12 -18.08 1.33
N VAL A 261 -5.33 -17.60 2.54
CA VAL A 261 -6.29 -18.16 3.49
C VAL A 261 -7.20 -17.05 4.01
N TYR A 262 -8.50 -17.31 4.07
CA TYR A 262 -9.54 -16.39 4.55
C TYR A 262 -10.26 -16.98 5.75
N SER A 263 -10.52 -16.15 6.77
CA SER A 263 -11.44 -16.50 7.84
C SER A 263 -12.87 -16.67 7.31
N GLU A 264 -13.74 -17.27 8.11
CA GLU A 264 -15.14 -17.47 7.76
C GLU A 264 -15.84 -16.15 7.41
N GLU A 265 -15.67 -15.12 8.24
CA GLU A 265 -16.36 -13.84 8.08
C GLU A 265 -15.86 -13.06 6.85
N ASP A 266 -14.56 -13.12 6.58
CA ASP A 266 -13.98 -12.46 5.40
C ASP A 266 -14.31 -13.24 4.11
N ALA A 267 -14.28 -14.57 4.17
CA ALA A 267 -14.68 -15.43 3.05
C ALA A 267 -16.12 -15.19 2.60
N ALA A 268 -17.04 -14.91 3.53
CA ALA A 268 -18.43 -14.62 3.22
C ALA A 268 -18.61 -13.43 2.26
N GLN A 269 -17.71 -12.45 2.30
CA GLN A 269 -17.77 -11.28 1.40
C GLN A 269 -17.29 -11.58 -0.02
N HIS A 270 -16.38 -12.55 -0.18
CA HIS A 270 -15.69 -12.79 -1.44
C HIS A 270 -16.21 -14.02 -2.21
N PHE A 271 -16.73 -15.03 -1.50
CA PHE A 271 -16.97 -16.34 -2.03
C PHE A 271 -18.42 -16.84 -1.87
N GLY A 272 -19.39 -15.94 -1.74
CA GLY A 272 -20.79 -16.26 -1.47
C GLY A 272 -21.45 -17.23 -2.46
N HIS A 273 -20.91 -17.39 -3.68
CA HIS A 273 -21.44 -18.30 -4.69
C HIS A 273 -21.06 -19.78 -4.45
N PHE A 274 -20.04 -20.08 -3.62
CA PHE A 274 -19.70 -21.44 -3.20
C PHE A 274 -19.41 -21.57 -1.70
N TYR A 275 -19.47 -20.47 -0.98
CA TYR A 275 -19.21 -20.39 0.45
C TYR A 275 -20.39 -20.96 1.26
N ASP A 276 -20.09 -21.77 2.25
CA ASP A 276 -21.05 -22.41 3.15
C ASP A 276 -20.79 -22.14 4.65
N GLY A 277 -20.12 -21.04 4.98
CA GLY A 277 -19.79 -20.68 6.36
C GLY A 277 -18.48 -21.31 6.88
N LYS A 278 -17.48 -21.47 6.00
CA LYS A 278 -16.17 -22.03 6.32
C LYS A 278 -15.04 -21.09 5.94
N CYS A 279 -13.85 -21.31 6.50
CA CYS A 279 -12.63 -20.68 6.00
C CYS A 279 -12.29 -21.19 4.60
N VAL A 280 -11.64 -20.35 3.80
CA VAL A 280 -11.24 -20.65 2.41
C VAL A 280 -9.73 -20.61 2.27
N LEU A 281 -9.15 -21.68 1.69
CA LEU A 281 -7.75 -21.73 1.27
C LEU A 281 -7.72 -21.80 -0.24
N LEU A 282 -6.88 -20.98 -0.90
CA LEU A 282 -6.77 -20.99 -2.34
C LEU A 282 -5.35 -20.74 -2.84
N PHE A 283 -5.03 -21.29 -4.01
CA PHE A 283 -3.76 -21.10 -4.69
C PHE A 283 -3.97 -20.90 -6.19
N MET A 284 -2.98 -20.24 -6.80
CA MET A 284 -2.79 -20.17 -8.24
C MET A 284 -1.32 -20.48 -8.57
N ALA A 285 -1.08 -21.39 -9.49
CA ALA A 285 0.23 -21.63 -10.08
C ALA A 285 0.27 -21.04 -11.49
N GLU A 286 1.32 -20.27 -11.82
CA GLU A 286 1.53 -19.68 -13.14
C GLU A 286 3.00 -19.79 -13.57
N GLY A 287 3.26 -19.63 -14.86
CA GLY A 287 4.60 -19.65 -15.44
C GLY A 287 4.81 -20.72 -16.51
N PRO A 288 6.06 -21.16 -16.78
CA PRO A 288 6.32 -22.28 -17.68
C PRO A 288 5.64 -23.56 -17.19
N LYS A 289 5.02 -24.31 -18.13
CA LYS A 289 4.20 -25.48 -17.77
C LYS A 289 4.87 -26.49 -16.81
N PRO A 290 6.17 -26.87 -16.97
CA PRO A 290 6.80 -27.79 -16.00
C PRO A 290 6.87 -27.25 -14.57
N ILE A 291 7.01 -25.93 -14.40
CA ILE A 291 7.01 -25.26 -13.08
C ILE A 291 5.59 -25.27 -12.50
N VAL A 292 4.61 -24.97 -13.33
CA VAL A 292 3.19 -24.97 -12.92
C VAL A 292 2.76 -26.38 -12.47
N ASP A 293 3.08 -27.40 -13.26
CA ASP A 293 2.75 -28.81 -12.94
C ASP A 293 3.43 -29.26 -11.62
N ALA A 294 4.70 -28.90 -11.41
CA ALA A 294 5.41 -29.23 -10.19
C ALA A 294 4.84 -28.47 -8.97
N THR A 295 4.49 -27.19 -9.14
CA THR A 295 3.88 -26.38 -8.08
C THR A 295 2.49 -26.92 -7.71
N GLY A 296 1.69 -27.30 -8.71
CA GLY A 296 0.38 -27.91 -8.49
C GLY A 296 0.48 -29.22 -7.71
N ALA A 297 1.39 -30.12 -8.11
CA ALA A 297 1.63 -31.38 -7.40
C ALA A 297 2.05 -31.15 -5.94
N ALA A 298 2.89 -30.16 -5.67
CA ALA A 298 3.31 -29.81 -4.30
C ALA A 298 2.16 -29.23 -3.45
N ILE A 299 1.26 -28.44 -4.05
CA ILE A 299 0.04 -27.97 -3.37
C ILE A 299 -0.84 -29.16 -2.97
N GLU A 300 -1.09 -30.09 -3.89
CA GLU A 300 -1.89 -31.29 -3.63
C GLU A 300 -1.26 -32.16 -2.54
N GLU A 301 0.06 -32.35 -2.56
CA GLU A 301 0.80 -33.09 -1.53
C GLU A 301 0.68 -32.43 -0.15
N ALA A 302 0.84 -31.10 -0.06
CA ALA A 302 0.67 -30.37 1.19
C ALA A 302 -0.77 -30.48 1.73
N VAL A 303 -1.77 -30.35 0.87
CA VAL A 303 -3.19 -30.52 1.23
C VAL A 303 -3.46 -31.94 1.72
N GLN A 304 -2.93 -32.96 1.05
CA GLN A 304 -3.07 -34.34 1.47
C GLN A 304 -2.40 -34.63 2.83
N LYS A 305 -1.22 -34.05 3.07
CA LYS A 305 -0.51 -34.16 4.36
C LYS A 305 -1.32 -33.58 5.51
N PHE A 306 -2.01 -32.47 5.28
CA PHE A 306 -2.85 -31.79 6.27
C PHE A 306 -4.35 -32.01 6.04
N ASN A 307 -4.75 -33.14 5.47
CA ASN A 307 -6.14 -33.43 5.11
C ASN A 307 -7.14 -33.35 6.28
N ALA A 308 -6.67 -33.48 7.52
CA ALA A 308 -7.48 -33.29 8.71
C ALA A 308 -8.10 -31.88 8.83
N HIS A 309 -7.51 -30.86 8.20
CA HIS A 309 -8.03 -29.50 8.13
C HIS A 309 -8.94 -29.26 6.93
N ILE A 310 -8.93 -30.11 5.93
CA ILE A 310 -9.76 -29.97 4.72
C ILE A 310 -11.16 -30.49 4.98
N ILE A 311 -12.17 -29.72 4.55
CA ILE A 311 -13.59 -30.09 4.58
C ILE A 311 -14.02 -30.53 3.20
N GLU A 312 -13.69 -29.71 2.17
CA GLU A 312 -14.12 -29.94 0.78
C GLU A 312 -13.12 -29.34 -0.20
N THR A 313 -12.98 -29.95 -1.37
CA THR A 313 -12.25 -29.37 -2.52
C THR A 313 -13.22 -28.58 -3.37
N VAL A 314 -12.91 -27.32 -3.64
CA VAL A 314 -13.71 -26.40 -4.46
C VAL A 314 -13.37 -26.59 -5.94
N ASP A 315 -14.37 -26.53 -6.82
CA ASP A 315 -14.14 -26.56 -8.27
C ASP A 315 -13.20 -25.39 -8.67
N PRO A 316 -12.07 -25.65 -9.33
CA PRO A 316 -11.11 -24.62 -9.76
C PRO A 316 -11.73 -23.45 -10.53
N LYS A 317 -12.84 -23.67 -11.25
CA LYS A 317 -13.56 -22.64 -11.99
C LYS A 317 -14.11 -21.52 -11.09
N HIS A 318 -14.48 -21.83 -9.85
CA HIS A 318 -14.93 -20.81 -8.90
C HIS A 318 -13.78 -19.88 -8.50
N ILE A 319 -12.58 -20.45 -8.31
CA ILE A 319 -11.37 -19.68 -7.98
C ILE A 319 -10.93 -18.84 -9.18
N GLU A 320 -10.93 -19.39 -10.38
CA GLU A 320 -10.63 -18.69 -11.62
C GLU A 320 -11.58 -17.49 -11.82
N ASN A 321 -12.89 -17.71 -11.66
CA ASN A 321 -13.89 -16.65 -11.80
C ASN A 321 -13.69 -15.53 -10.76
N TRP A 322 -13.47 -15.88 -9.49
CA TRP A 322 -13.17 -14.89 -8.45
C TRP A 322 -11.93 -14.08 -8.81
N PHE A 323 -10.88 -14.73 -9.30
CA PHE A 323 -9.62 -14.13 -9.66
C PHE A 323 -9.76 -13.05 -10.75
N THR A 324 -10.64 -13.24 -11.73
CA THR A 324 -10.87 -12.25 -12.80
C THR A 324 -11.42 -10.91 -12.32
N HIS A 325 -12.02 -10.86 -11.12
CA HIS A 325 -12.65 -9.67 -10.53
C HIS A 325 -11.82 -9.03 -9.42
N LEU A 326 -10.58 -9.44 -9.23
CA LEU A 326 -9.78 -9.08 -8.07
C LEU A 326 -9.25 -7.63 -8.11
N ASN A 327 -9.05 -7.04 -9.27
CA ASN A 327 -8.58 -5.66 -9.42
C ASN A 327 -9.75 -4.68 -9.46
N TRP A 328 -9.54 -3.48 -8.93
CA TRP A 328 -10.49 -2.39 -9.06
C TRP A 328 -10.73 -2.07 -10.55
N SER A 329 -11.94 -1.66 -10.86
CA SER A 329 -12.29 -1.01 -12.11
C SER A 329 -12.81 0.40 -11.82
N GLN A 330 -12.89 1.26 -12.82
CA GLN A 330 -13.50 2.57 -12.64
C GLN A 330 -14.96 2.42 -12.17
N ALA A 331 -15.70 1.47 -12.74
CA ALA A 331 -17.06 1.18 -12.31
C ALA A 331 -17.18 0.74 -10.85
N HIS A 332 -16.19 -0.03 -10.35
CA HIS A 332 -16.13 -0.41 -8.94
C HIS A 332 -15.88 0.82 -8.04
N ILE A 333 -14.95 1.69 -8.42
CA ILE A 333 -14.67 2.94 -7.69
C ILE A 333 -15.91 3.84 -7.66
N ASP A 334 -16.59 4.01 -8.80
CA ASP A 334 -17.78 4.84 -8.91
C ASP A 334 -18.93 4.29 -8.06
N ALA A 335 -19.11 2.96 -8.05
CA ALA A 335 -20.12 2.28 -7.22
C ALA A 335 -19.83 2.45 -5.73
N GLU A 336 -18.59 2.35 -5.30
CA GLU A 336 -18.16 2.57 -3.92
C GLU A 336 -18.46 4.01 -3.48
N PHE A 337 -18.18 5.01 -4.32
CA PHE A 337 -18.53 6.41 -4.03
C PHE A 337 -20.02 6.65 -3.98
N ALA A 338 -20.82 5.99 -4.84
CA ALA A 338 -22.27 6.07 -4.80
C ALA A 338 -22.81 5.47 -3.49
N GLU A 339 -22.34 4.29 -3.10
CA GLU A 339 -22.73 3.63 -1.84
C GLU A 339 -22.44 4.51 -0.63
N MET A 340 -21.27 5.17 -0.57
CA MET A 340 -20.93 6.10 0.52
C MET A 340 -21.89 7.28 0.64
N ARG A 341 -22.45 7.74 -0.49
CA ARG A 341 -23.45 8.82 -0.48
C ARG A 341 -24.83 8.32 -0.02
N GLU A 342 -25.19 7.10 -0.43
CA GLU A 342 -26.48 6.49 -0.11
C GLU A 342 -26.53 5.92 1.31
N LYS A 343 -25.43 5.31 1.77
CA LYS A 343 -25.27 4.71 3.10
C LYS A 343 -24.14 5.39 3.86
N PRO A 344 -24.31 6.64 4.24
CA PRO A 344 -23.22 7.42 4.81
C PRO A 344 -22.73 6.94 6.18
N SER A 345 -23.44 6.04 6.82
CA SER A 345 -23.07 5.48 8.14
C SER A 345 -22.32 4.15 8.06
N HIS A 346 -22.05 3.61 6.86
CA HIS A 346 -21.31 2.35 6.73
C HIS A 346 -19.88 2.61 6.27
N ALA A 347 -18.91 2.01 6.94
CA ALA A 347 -17.50 2.06 6.59
C ALA A 347 -16.84 0.70 6.72
N GLY A 348 -15.81 0.46 5.91
CA GLY A 348 -15.00 -0.74 5.97
C GLY A 348 -13.53 -0.41 5.72
N PHE A 349 -12.66 -0.99 6.56
CA PHE A 349 -11.22 -0.80 6.50
C PHE A 349 -10.45 -2.09 6.72
N THR A 350 -9.17 -2.01 6.45
CA THR A 350 -8.23 -3.09 6.69
C THR A 350 -6.97 -2.55 7.36
N THR A 351 -6.45 -3.30 8.33
CA THR A 351 -5.11 -3.11 8.87
C THR A 351 -4.33 -4.38 8.66
N GLU A 352 -3.17 -4.29 8.04
CA GLU A 352 -2.35 -5.44 7.68
C GLU A 352 -1.01 -5.42 8.42
N ILE A 353 -0.53 -6.60 8.76
CA ILE A 353 0.71 -6.84 9.48
C ILE A 353 1.50 -7.97 8.82
N SER A 354 2.74 -8.18 9.25
CA SER A 354 3.51 -9.39 8.91
C SER A 354 4.23 -9.96 10.12
N ALA A 355 4.40 -11.29 10.13
CA ALA A 355 5.17 -11.96 11.15
C ALA A 355 5.68 -13.34 10.67
N ASP A 356 6.51 -13.97 11.50
CA ASP A 356 6.93 -15.35 11.31
C ASP A 356 5.74 -16.31 11.35
N TRP A 357 5.88 -17.46 10.69
CA TRP A 357 4.84 -18.49 10.62
C TRP A 357 4.25 -18.88 11.98
N SER A 358 5.10 -18.99 13.01
CA SER A 358 4.65 -19.37 14.36
C SER A 358 3.90 -18.26 15.09
N SER A 359 4.17 -17.00 14.76
CA SER A 359 3.57 -15.84 15.42
C SER A 359 2.20 -15.46 14.81
N ILE A 360 2.01 -15.69 13.52
CA ILE A 360 0.77 -15.27 12.80
C ILE A 360 -0.51 -15.83 13.46
N PRO A 361 -0.67 -17.15 13.73
CA PRO A 361 -1.89 -17.64 14.36
C PRO A 361 -2.10 -17.04 15.76
N VAL A 362 -1.03 -16.86 16.53
CA VAL A 362 -1.08 -16.28 17.88
C VAL A 362 -1.53 -14.82 17.83
N ILE A 363 -0.98 -14.02 16.92
CA ILE A 363 -1.38 -12.62 16.70
C ILE A 363 -2.84 -12.57 16.27
N TYR A 364 -3.23 -13.38 15.28
CA TYR A 364 -4.60 -13.41 14.78
C TYR A 364 -5.62 -13.68 15.90
N ASP A 365 -5.42 -14.76 16.66
CA ASP A 365 -6.33 -15.11 17.76
C ASP A 365 -6.37 -14.07 18.87
N ALA A 366 -5.21 -13.48 19.21
CA ALA A 366 -5.13 -12.44 20.25
C ALA A 366 -5.85 -11.16 19.81
N VAL A 367 -5.61 -10.70 18.60
CA VAL A 367 -6.25 -9.50 18.03
C VAL A 367 -7.77 -9.69 17.96
N MET A 368 -8.23 -10.79 17.35
CA MET A 368 -9.67 -11.06 17.21
C MET A 368 -10.40 -11.11 18.57
N ARG A 369 -9.76 -11.71 19.56
CA ARG A 369 -10.30 -11.76 20.93
C ARG A 369 -10.30 -10.39 21.60
N ARG A 370 -9.19 -9.62 21.49
CA ARG A 370 -9.08 -8.31 22.11
C ARG A 370 -10.05 -7.30 21.52
N ILE A 371 -10.19 -7.25 20.19
CA ILE A 371 -11.16 -6.35 19.55
C ILE A 371 -12.57 -6.63 20.08
N ARG A 372 -12.98 -7.91 20.15
CA ARG A 372 -14.31 -8.29 20.67
C ARG A 372 -14.51 -7.98 22.16
N ALA A 373 -13.44 -7.96 22.94
CA ALA A 373 -13.51 -7.78 24.41
C ALA A 373 -13.20 -6.37 24.90
N GLU A 374 -12.37 -5.62 24.19
CA GLU A 374 -11.78 -4.36 24.64
C GLU A 374 -12.22 -3.14 23.80
N PHE A 375 -12.70 -3.35 22.58
CA PHE A 375 -13.21 -2.24 21.77
C PHE A 375 -14.63 -1.89 22.24
N ASP A 376 -14.79 -0.70 22.79
CA ASP A 376 -16.05 -0.26 23.46
C ASP A 376 -17.29 -0.32 22.54
N LEU A 377 -17.09 -0.23 21.23
CA LEU A 377 -18.14 -0.26 20.21
C LEU A 377 -18.13 -1.58 19.39
N ALA A 378 -17.68 -2.68 19.97
CA ALA A 378 -17.59 -3.97 19.28
C ALA A 378 -18.94 -4.44 18.71
N ASP A 379 -20.06 -4.09 19.35
CA ASP A 379 -21.42 -4.40 18.89
C ASP A 379 -21.84 -3.60 17.64
N GLU A 380 -21.11 -2.55 17.27
CA GLU A 380 -21.33 -1.77 16.06
C GLU A 380 -20.57 -2.33 14.85
N LEU A 381 -19.68 -3.32 15.08
CA LEU A 381 -18.99 -4.03 14.01
C LEU A 381 -19.97 -4.92 13.26
N THR A 382 -20.13 -4.66 11.99
CA THR A 382 -20.95 -5.48 11.07
C THR A 382 -20.18 -6.63 10.44
N MET A 383 -18.83 -6.56 10.50
CA MET A 383 -17.92 -7.62 10.10
C MET A 383 -16.57 -7.45 10.82
N LEU A 384 -15.99 -8.55 11.26
CA LEU A 384 -14.62 -8.62 11.78
C LEU A 384 -14.03 -9.97 11.37
N GLY A 385 -13.08 -9.97 10.45
CA GLY A 385 -12.43 -11.16 9.91
C GLY A 385 -10.98 -10.88 9.53
N GLY A 386 -10.39 -11.80 8.77
CA GLY A 386 -9.04 -11.60 8.28
C GLY A 386 -8.59 -12.62 7.26
N HIS A 387 -7.54 -12.25 6.51
CA HIS A 387 -6.93 -13.14 5.53
C HIS A 387 -5.41 -12.94 5.45
N SER A 388 -4.71 -14.02 5.08
CA SER A 388 -3.33 -13.96 4.61
C SER A 388 -3.31 -14.06 3.09
N SER A 389 -2.46 -13.28 2.43
CA SER A 389 -2.42 -13.21 0.96
C SER A 389 -1.03 -13.05 0.36
N HIS A 390 0.00 -12.91 1.19
CA HIS A 390 1.38 -12.68 0.78
C HIS A 390 2.31 -13.54 1.63
N SER A 391 2.77 -14.66 1.06
CA SER A 391 3.53 -15.67 1.79
C SER A 391 5.00 -15.69 1.36
N TYR A 392 5.88 -15.91 2.33
CA TYR A 392 7.34 -15.94 2.20
C TYR A 392 7.88 -17.24 2.78
N ILE A 393 9.18 -17.52 2.61
CA ILE A 393 9.78 -18.73 3.17
C ILE A 393 9.76 -18.75 4.71
N ASN A 394 9.83 -17.58 5.34
CA ASN A 394 9.97 -17.41 6.79
C ASN A 394 8.72 -16.85 7.49
N GLY A 395 7.67 -16.52 6.77
CA GLY A 395 6.47 -15.93 7.36
C GLY A 395 5.43 -15.53 6.33
N THR A 396 4.39 -14.86 6.79
CA THR A 396 3.32 -14.35 5.92
C THR A 396 2.74 -13.05 6.50
N ASN A 397 1.89 -12.38 5.72
CA ASN A 397 1.10 -11.29 6.23
C ASN A 397 -0.22 -11.76 6.85
N MET A 398 -0.87 -10.88 7.59
CA MET A 398 -2.26 -11.02 8.02
C MET A 398 -2.96 -9.68 7.85
N TYR A 399 -4.08 -9.67 7.11
CA TYR A 399 -5.04 -8.59 7.10
C TYR A 399 -6.06 -8.81 8.21
N PHE A 400 -6.40 -7.75 8.92
CA PHE A 400 -7.58 -7.65 9.74
C PHE A 400 -8.57 -6.76 9.00
N VAL A 401 -9.73 -7.32 8.66
CA VAL A 401 -10.80 -6.64 7.92
C VAL A 401 -11.94 -6.38 8.87
N TYR A 402 -12.42 -5.14 8.92
CA TYR A 402 -13.51 -4.76 9.80
C TYR A 402 -14.40 -3.71 9.17
N ASN A 403 -15.71 -3.96 9.28
CA ASN A 403 -16.75 -3.03 8.83
C ASN A 403 -17.58 -2.62 10.03
N TYR A 404 -18.06 -1.39 10.04
CA TYR A 404 -18.87 -0.85 11.13
C TYR A 404 -19.89 0.17 10.66
N THR A 405 -20.87 0.42 11.51
CA THR A 405 -21.82 1.52 11.34
C THR A 405 -21.30 2.74 12.08
N ILE A 406 -21.15 3.87 11.37
CA ILE A 406 -20.66 5.13 11.96
C ILE A 406 -21.81 5.81 12.67
N ASN A 407 -21.78 5.87 14.02
CA ASN A 407 -22.77 6.53 14.85
C ASN A 407 -22.21 7.81 15.55
N CYS A 408 -21.02 8.25 15.17
CA CYS A 408 -20.41 9.52 15.60
C CYS A 408 -20.47 10.57 14.49
N ALA A 409 -19.99 11.78 14.78
CA ALA A 409 -19.73 12.79 13.76
C ALA A 409 -18.73 12.24 12.72
N PRO A 410 -18.96 12.46 11.42
CA PRO A 410 -18.12 11.85 10.36
C PRO A 410 -16.64 12.23 10.44
N GLU A 411 -16.32 13.40 10.96
CA GLU A 411 -14.97 13.88 11.20
C GLU A 411 -14.26 13.14 12.33
N ASP A 412 -15.00 12.51 13.26
CA ASP A 412 -14.46 11.79 14.42
C ASP A 412 -14.30 10.29 14.15
N GLU A 413 -14.70 9.80 12.98
CA GLU A 413 -14.69 8.38 12.62
C GLU A 413 -13.32 7.71 12.86
N LEU A 414 -12.23 8.36 12.47
CA LEU A 414 -10.86 7.87 12.65
C LEU A 414 -10.57 7.59 14.13
N LEU A 415 -10.88 8.55 15.00
CA LEU A 415 -10.63 8.45 16.45
C LEU A 415 -11.54 7.43 17.14
N VAL A 416 -12.80 7.37 16.72
CA VAL A 416 -13.83 6.56 17.42
C VAL A 416 -13.76 5.09 17.00
N TYR A 417 -13.48 4.79 15.75
CA TYR A 417 -13.52 3.41 15.23
C TYR A 417 -12.16 2.89 14.79
N HIS A 418 -11.56 3.52 13.77
CA HIS A 418 -10.40 2.94 13.12
C HIS A 418 -9.16 2.91 14.02
N HIS A 419 -8.81 4.03 14.62
CA HIS A 419 -7.59 4.14 15.42
C HIS A 419 -7.59 3.24 16.68
N PRO A 420 -8.67 3.08 17.45
CA PRO A 420 -8.73 2.13 18.56
C PRO A 420 -8.54 0.66 18.12
N ILE A 421 -9.16 0.26 17.00
CA ILE A 421 -9.00 -1.08 16.44
C ILE A 421 -7.56 -1.27 15.95
N GLN A 422 -7.03 -0.31 15.19
CA GLN A 422 -5.65 -0.33 14.69
C GLN A 422 -4.64 -0.43 15.83
N LYS A 423 -4.86 0.30 16.93
CA LYS A 423 -4.02 0.25 18.12
C LYS A 423 -3.94 -1.17 18.71
N ILE A 424 -5.06 -1.86 18.86
CA ILE A 424 -5.09 -3.24 19.36
C ILE A 424 -4.28 -4.16 18.43
N ILE A 425 -4.45 -4.01 17.12
CA ILE A 425 -3.72 -4.79 16.11
C ILE A 425 -2.21 -4.55 16.21
N VAL A 426 -1.80 -3.28 16.26
CA VAL A 426 -0.38 -2.88 16.35
C VAL A 426 0.25 -3.41 17.65
N GLU A 427 -0.40 -3.19 18.80
CA GLU A 427 0.10 -3.62 20.11
C GLU A 427 0.34 -5.14 20.17
N GLU A 428 -0.62 -5.96 19.72
CA GLU A 428 -0.45 -7.41 19.73
C GLU A 428 0.59 -7.87 18.71
N THR A 429 0.68 -7.20 17.57
CA THR A 429 1.69 -7.52 16.55
C THR A 429 3.09 -7.27 17.08
N LEU A 430 3.37 -6.09 17.62
CA LEU A 430 4.69 -5.74 18.17
C LEU A 430 5.07 -6.61 19.37
N LYS A 431 4.11 -6.90 20.26
CA LYS A 431 4.30 -7.79 21.41
C LYS A 431 4.76 -9.19 21.02
N HIS A 432 4.32 -9.70 19.89
CA HIS A 432 4.68 -11.02 19.36
C HIS A 432 5.78 -10.98 18.29
N GLY A 433 6.49 -9.85 18.17
CA GLY A 433 7.67 -9.70 17.29
C GLY A 433 7.35 -9.60 15.81
N GLY A 434 6.10 -9.28 15.46
CA GLY A 434 5.70 -8.97 14.09
C GLY A 434 5.97 -7.50 13.74
N SER A 435 5.81 -7.16 12.45
CA SER A 435 5.84 -5.79 11.95
C SER A 435 4.41 -5.25 11.81
N MET A 436 4.18 -4.05 12.32
CA MET A 436 2.88 -3.38 12.31
C MET A 436 2.39 -2.99 10.91
N CYS A 437 3.24 -3.15 9.90
CA CYS A 437 2.95 -2.74 8.53
C CYS A 437 3.61 -3.69 7.54
N HIS A 438 2.81 -4.36 6.72
CA HIS A 438 3.33 -5.20 5.64
C HIS A 438 3.53 -4.40 4.34
N HIS A 439 2.56 -3.56 3.94
CA HIS A 439 2.63 -2.85 2.64
C HIS A 439 1.75 -1.60 2.48
N HIS A 440 0.86 -1.27 3.42
CA HIS A 440 0.08 -0.03 3.32
C HIS A 440 0.90 1.23 3.64
N GLY A 441 2.05 1.04 4.28
CA GLY A 441 2.89 2.11 4.77
C GLY A 441 2.54 2.50 6.21
N ILE A 442 3.39 3.31 6.79
CA ILE A 442 3.20 3.88 8.13
C ILE A 442 2.26 5.09 8.03
N GLY A 443 2.44 5.91 6.99
CA GLY A 443 1.69 7.13 6.82
C GLY A 443 1.82 8.08 8.01
N LYS A 444 0.71 8.75 8.33
CA LYS A 444 0.58 9.58 9.52
C LYS A 444 -0.14 8.85 10.66
N TYR A 445 -1.04 7.91 10.32
CA TYR A 445 -1.89 7.26 11.32
C TYR A 445 -1.16 6.23 12.17
N ARG A 446 -0.08 5.62 11.65
CA ARG A 446 0.78 4.68 12.39
C ARG A 446 2.09 5.31 12.87
N SER A 447 2.33 6.59 12.56
CA SER A 447 3.63 7.22 12.83
C SER A 447 3.99 7.29 14.33
N GLU A 448 3.03 7.31 15.23
CA GLU A 448 3.26 7.28 16.67
C GLU A 448 3.97 6.00 17.15
N TRP A 449 3.73 4.86 16.48
CA TRP A 449 4.35 3.56 16.80
C TRP A 449 5.65 3.29 16.05
N THR A 450 6.13 4.21 15.21
CA THR A 450 7.35 4.00 14.41
C THR A 450 8.58 3.70 15.27
N LYS A 451 8.68 4.32 16.44
CA LYS A 451 9.79 4.05 17.38
C LYS A 451 9.73 2.63 17.95
N ASP A 452 8.54 2.16 18.26
CA ASP A 452 8.32 0.82 18.80
C ASP A 452 8.56 -0.25 17.71
N GLU A 453 8.12 0.00 16.48
CA GLU A 453 8.38 -0.84 15.30
C GLU A 453 9.88 -1.07 15.07
N HIS A 454 10.65 0.01 15.10
CA HIS A 454 12.08 -0.04 14.76
C HIS A 454 13.00 -0.22 15.96
N GLY A 455 12.53 0.02 17.19
CA GLY A 455 13.35 -0.05 18.38
C GLY A 455 14.64 0.75 18.24
N SER A 456 15.79 0.12 18.52
CA SER A 456 17.10 0.77 18.38
C SER A 456 17.48 1.19 16.95
N ALA A 457 16.87 0.57 15.94
CA ALA A 457 17.11 0.91 14.53
C ALA A 457 16.46 2.23 14.11
N PHE A 458 15.49 2.76 14.88
CA PHE A 458 14.91 4.08 14.64
C PHE A 458 15.95 5.19 14.53
N TYR A 459 17.07 5.06 15.28
CA TYR A 459 18.24 5.95 15.15
C TYR A 459 18.69 6.12 13.69
N MET A 460 18.70 5.05 12.89
CA MET A 460 19.13 5.13 11.49
C MET A 460 18.14 5.96 10.66
N LEU A 461 16.82 5.79 10.87
CA LEU A 461 15.79 6.58 10.18
C LEU A 461 15.90 8.07 10.55
N GLU A 462 16.09 8.40 11.83
CA GLU A 462 16.31 9.79 12.27
C GLU A 462 17.55 10.41 11.59
N LYS A 463 18.66 9.64 11.48
CA LYS A 463 19.86 10.12 10.79
C LYS A 463 19.65 10.32 9.30
N LEU A 464 18.89 9.45 8.63
CA LEU A 464 18.52 9.63 7.23
C LEU A 464 17.64 10.90 7.05
N LYS A 465 16.64 11.10 7.92
CA LYS A 465 15.80 12.32 7.88
C LYS A 465 16.64 13.58 8.08
N GLN A 466 17.49 13.61 9.10
CA GLN A 466 18.39 14.73 9.38
C GLN A 466 19.36 15.04 8.23
N ALA A 467 19.83 14.00 7.54
CA ALA A 467 20.79 14.16 6.45
C ALA A 467 20.14 14.65 5.15
N PHE A 468 18.96 14.13 4.80
CA PHE A 468 18.32 14.40 3.50
C PHE A 468 17.25 15.49 3.54
N ASP A 469 16.60 15.68 4.68
CA ASP A 469 15.57 16.71 4.87
C ASP A 469 15.75 17.44 6.21
N PRO A 470 16.87 18.15 6.42
CA PRO A 470 17.18 18.80 7.70
C PRO A 470 16.19 19.89 8.09
N ASN A 471 15.49 20.49 7.13
CA ASN A 471 14.48 21.54 7.35
C ASN A 471 13.06 20.96 7.52
N GLY A 472 12.88 19.64 7.38
CA GLY A 472 11.61 18.95 7.62
C GLY A 472 10.48 19.34 6.67
N ILE A 473 10.81 19.67 5.42
CA ILE A 473 9.80 20.09 4.44
C ILE A 473 9.08 18.93 3.75
N MET A 474 9.64 17.72 3.78
CA MET A 474 9.10 16.57 3.03
C MET A 474 8.05 15.82 3.85
N ASN A 475 6.83 15.84 3.35
CA ASN A 475 5.65 15.10 3.82
C ASN A 475 5.53 15.03 5.35
N HIS A 476 5.43 16.19 5.99
CA HIS A 476 5.43 16.37 7.44
C HIS A 476 4.48 15.38 8.15
N GLY A 477 4.98 14.71 9.19
CA GLY A 477 4.23 13.75 10.00
C GLY A 477 4.17 12.32 9.43
N THR A 478 4.62 12.10 8.19
CA THR A 478 4.66 10.75 7.60
C THR A 478 5.92 10.02 8.06
N ILE A 479 5.78 8.79 8.56
CA ILE A 479 6.81 7.94 9.17
C ILE A 479 7.34 8.50 10.50
N PHE A 480 7.62 9.80 10.55
CA PHE A 480 8.21 10.47 11.72
C PHE A 480 7.12 11.14 12.54
N PRO A 481 6.90 10.73 13.81
CA PRO A 481 5.83 11.27 14.64
C PRO A 481 6.05 12.76 14.92
N VAL A 482 4.96 13.52 14.95
CA VAL A 482 4.90 14.96 15.18
C VAL A 482 3.77 15.31 16.14
N ASP A 483 3.81 16.48 16.77
CA ASP A 483 2.81 16.90 17.77
C ASP A 483 1.41 17.10 17.17
N GLU A 484 1.30 17.34 15.87
CA GLU A 484 0.05 17.48 15.13
C GLU A 484 -0.85 16.23 15.17
N ILE A 485 -0.31 15.07 15.55
CA ILE A 485 -1.09 13.87 15.88
C ILE A 485 -2.20 14.20 16.89
N ASN A 486 -1.88 15.00 17.91
CA ASN A 486 -2.85 15.41 18.93
C ASN A 486 -4.02 16.19 18.34
N THR A 487 -3.79 16.98 17.30
CA THR A 487 -4.82 17.79 16.64
C THR A 487 -5.66 16.95 15.68
N TYR A 488 -5.02 16.15 14.82
CA TYR A 488 -5.69 15.54 13.68
C TYR A 488 -6.15 14.10 13.91
N ILE A 489 -5.53 13.37 14.83
CA ILE A 489 -5.95 12.01 15.21
C ILE A 489 -6.76 12.06 16.49
N TYR A 490 -6.19 12.59 17.58
CA TYR A 490 -6.82 12.56 18.91
C TYR A 490 -7.82 13.68 19.17
N ARG A 491 -7.97 14.64 18.23
CA ARG A 491 -8.89 15.78 18.37
C ARG A 491 -8.74 16.55 19.69
N SER A 492 -7.59 16.43 20.33
CA SER A 492 -7.31 17.22 21.51
C SER A 492 -7.12 18.69 21.11
N SER A 493 -7.88 19.62 21.72
CA SER A 493 -7.61 21.04 21.54
C SER A 493 -6.14 21.27 21.85
N ALA A 494 -5.41 21.92 20.94
CA ALA A 494 -4.06 22.39 21.21
C ALA A 494 -4.09 23.06 22.58
N LYS A 495 -3.32 22.53 23.53
CA LYS A 495 -3.16 23.22 24.81
C LYS A 495 -2.48 24.55 24.50
N GLU A 496 -3.16 25.63 24.82
CA GLU A 496 -2.70 27.01 24.81
C GLU A 496 -1.29 27.19 25.37
#